data_4bb33a9906ba2ad00879ef923e70bf27
#
_entry.id   4bb33a9906ba2ad00879ef923e70bf27
#
_cell.length_a   1.000
_cell.length_b   1.000
_cell.length_c   1.000
_cell.angle_alpha   90.00
_cell.angle_beta   90.00
_cell.angle_gamma   90.00
#
_symmetry.space_group_name_H-M   'P 1'
#
loop_
_entity.id
_entity.type
_entity.pdbx_description
1 polymer ?
#
loop_
_entity_poly.entity_id
_entity_poly.type
_entity_poly.pdbx_seq_one_letter_code
_entity_poly.pdbx_strand_id
1 'polypeptide(L)'
;SAATAFFRELGVLTTDRGGYVYPMSGQAQTVLDALLRGADRAGVRIITECEVRNAKRQKDRFSVGTDRGIYTGDFLILACGSMAAKGTGSDGSGYELARQFGHRIIKPLPALVQLKCEGNLLPKASGVRTDCLVEIRTGDGKTAAKDRGELQITDYGISGIPVFQVSRYAAKLLDRKKKVSAVLNFLPDLDEEEVRDLLKEQRSCLSG
;
A
#
# COMPACT_ATOMS: atom_id res chain seq x y z
N SER A 1 11.75 -10.13 16.93
CA SER A 1 10.48 -9.44 17.18
C SER A 1 9.44 -10.44 17.70
N ALA A 2 8.35 -9.95 18.33
CA ALA A 2 7.25 -10.81 18.78
C ALA A 2 6.63 -11.64 17.63
N ALA A 3 6.50 -11.03 16.44
CA ALA A 3 6.02 -11.74 15.25
C ALA A 3 6.93 -12.91 14.85
N THR A 4 8.24 -12.72 14.90
CA THR A 4 9.21 -13.79 14.58
C THR A 4 9.13 -14.94 15.58
N ALA A 5 8.96 -14.63 16.88
CA ALA A 5 8.77 -15.64 17.92
C ALA A 5 7.48 -16.44 17.69
N PHE A 6 6.37 -15.75 17.43
CA PHE A 6 5.09 -16.38 17.11
C PHE A 6 5.17 -17.34 15.92
N PHE A 7 5.78 -16.93 14.82
CA PHE A 7 5.94 -17.81 13.66
C PHE A 7 6.88 -19.00 13.93
N ARG A 8 7.90 -18.82 14.78
CA ARG A 8 8.76 -19.91 15.22
C ARG A 8 7.98 -20.95 16.04
N GLU A 9 7.09 -20.52 16.93
CA GLU A 9 6.19 -21.42 17.70
C GLU A 9 5.27 -22.21 16.76
N LEU A 10 4.85 -21.62 15.64
CA LEU A 10 4.10 -22.32 14.60
C LEU A 10 4.95 -23.22 13.69
N GLY A 11 6.27 -23.29 13.92
CA GLY A 11 7.20 -24.12 13.17
C GLY A 11 7.72 -23.47 11.89
N VAL A 12 7.59 -22.15 11.71
CA VAL A 12 8.16 -21.44 10.57
C VAL A 12 9.57 -20.99 10.90
N LEU A 13 10.56 -21.53 10.20
CA LEU A 13 11.92 -21.01 10.22
C LEU A 13 12.00 -19.74 9.35
N THR A 14 12.67 -18.73 9.88
CA THR A 14 12.80 -17.44 9.21
C THR A 14 14.25 -17.10 8.90
N THR A 15 14.47 -16.31 7.85
CA THR A 15 15.75 -15.70 7.48
C THR A 15 15.60 -14.19 7.39
N ASP A 16 16.65 -13.46 7.76
CA ASP A 16 16.73 -12.00 7.58
C ASP A 16 17.47 -11.69 6.28
N ARG A 17 16.94 -10.76 5.50
CA ARG A 17 17.55 -10.24 4.27
C ARG A 17 17.53 -8.72 4.33
N GLY A 18 18.57 -8.13 4.90
CA GLY A 18 18.70 -6.68 4.99
C GLY A 18 17.61 -6.01 5.85
N GLY A 19 17.23 -6.63 6.98
CA GLY A 19 16.18 -6.14 7.89
C GLY A 19 14.76 -6.62 7.54
N TYR A 20 14.59 -7.33 6.42
CA TYR A 20 13.33 -7.95 6.03
C TYR A 20 13.32 -9.44 6.37
N VAL A 21 12.32 -9.87 7.13
CA VAL A 21 12.20 -11.26 7.59
C VAL A 21 11.28 -12.03 6.65
N TYR A 22 11.80 -13.14 6.12
CA TYR A 22 11.09 -14.04 5.21
C TYR A 22 11.05 -15.46 5.79
N PRO A 23 10.07 -16.32 5.41
CA PRO A 23 10.19 -17.74 5.66
C PRO A 23 11.42 -18.29 4.91
N MET A 24 12.16 -19.20 5.54
CA MET A 24 13.38 -19.77 4.96
C MET A 24 13.13 -20.48 3.61
N SER A 25 11.91 -21.01 3.41
CA SER A 25 11.46 -21.59 2.14
C SER A 25 11.32 -20.56 1.01
N GLY A 26 11.26 -19.25 1.30
CA GLY A 26 10.92 -18.19 0.34
C GLY A 26 9.49 -18.22 -0.17
N GLN A 27 8.61 -19.08 0.38
CA GLN A 27 7.24 -19.28 -0.08
C GLN A 27 6.22 -18.77 0.92
N ALA A 28 5.28 -17.95 0.46
CA ALA A 28 4.16 -17.45 1.26
C ALA A 28 3.26 -18.60 1.76
N GLN A 29 3.15 -19.68 0.99
CA GLN A 29 2.37 -20.87 1.37
C GLN A 29 2.83 -21.46 2.70
N THR A 30 4.13 -21.47 3.00
CA THR A 30 4.65 -21.95 4.30
C THR A 30 4.04 -21.20 5.48
N VAL A 31 3.84 -19.89 5.34
CA VAL A 31 3.21 -19.04 6.37
C VAL A 31 1.73 -19.37 6.51
N LEU A 32 1.02 -19.48 5.38
CA LEU A 32 -0.41 -19.83 5.37
C LEU A 32 -0.65 -21.19 6.03
N ASP A 33 0.08 -22.22 5.63
CA ASP A 33 -0.06 -23.57 6.16
C ASP A 33 0.23 -23.63 7.67
N ALA A 34 1.22 -22.87 8.13
CA ALA A 34 1.53 -22.79 9.56
C ALA A 34 0.39 -22.15 10.36
N LEU A 35 -0.20 -21.07 9.84
CA LEU A 35 -1.35 -20.41 10.48
C LEU A 35 -2.58 -21.33 10.50
N LEU A 36 -2.89 -22.02 9.41
CA LEU A 36 -4.01 -22.94 9.33
C LEU A 36 -3.85 -24.11 10.31
N ARG A 37 -2.64 -24.71 10.36
CA ARG A 37 -2.35 -25.77 11.36
C ARG A 37 -2.43 -25.25 12.80
N GLY A 38 -1.96 -24.01 13.04
CA GLY A 38 -2.08 -23.37 14.35
C GLY A 38 -3.53 -23.16 14.78
N ALA A 39 -4.36 -22.71 13.87
CA ALA A 39 -5.79 -22.52 14.09
C ALA A 39 -6.49 -23.86 14.38
N ASP A 40 -6.20 -24.90 13.60
CA ASP A 40 -6.76 -26.24 13.81
C ASP A 40 -6.39 -26.82 15.19
N ARG A 41 -5.10 -26.74 15.56
CA ARG A 41 -4.63 -27.17 16.90
C ARG A 41 -5.29 -26.41 18.06
N ALA A 42 -5.65 -25.15 17.83
CA ALA A 42 -6.36 -24.33 18.80
C ALA A 42 -7.89 -24.56 18.80
N GLY A 43 -8.40 -25.47 17.96
CA GLY A 43 -9.83 -25.75 17.84
C GLY A 43 -10.63 -24.61 17.17
N VAL A 44 -9.96 -23.75 16.39
CA VAL A 44 -10.62 -22.65 15.70
C VAL A 44 -11.44 -23.18 14.52
N ARG A 45 -12.72 -22.85 14.50
CA ARG A 45 -13.59 -23.17 13.35
C ARG A 45 -13.50 -22.06 12.31
N ILE A 46 -12.91 -22.34 11.17
CA ILE A 46 -12.86 -21.44 10.02
C ILE A 46 -14.07 -21.71 9.12
N ILE A 47 -14.85 -20.67 8.82
CA ILE A 47 -16.00 -20.74 7.93
C ILE A 47 -15.73 -19.82 6.74
N THR A 48 -15.44 -20.41 5.60
CA THR A 48 -15.20 -19.71 4.34
C THR A 48 -16.52 -19.49 3.58
N GLU A 49 -16.50 -18.61 2.56
CA GLU A 49 -17.69 -18.30 1.75
C GLU A 49 -18.92 -17.94 2.61
N CYS A 50 -18.68 -17.18 3.67
CA CYS A 50 -19.70 -16.77 4.63
C CYS A 50 -19.63 -15.26 4.78
N GLU A 51 -20.52 -14.55 4.11
CA GLU A 51 -20.56 -13.10 4.10
C GLU A 51 -21.19 -12.56 5.39
N VAL A 52 -20.44 -11.74 6.12
CA VAL A 52 -20.96 -11.03 7.29
C VAL A 52 -21.68 -9.76 6.83
N ARG A 53 -22.99 -9.69 7.11
CA ARG A 53 -23.86 -8.57 6.70
C ARG A 53 -24.08 -7.54 7.80
N ASN A 54 -24.15 -7.97 9.04
CA ASN A 54 -24.34 -7.09 10.19
C ASN A 54 -23.76 -7.72 11.46
N ALA A 55 -23.47 -6.86 12.43
CA ALA A 55 -23.07 -7.28 13.76
C ALA A 55 -23.69 -6.33 14.80
N LYS A 56 -24.14 -6.85 15.92
CA LYS A 56 -24.71 -6.07 17.00
C LYS A 56 -24.39 -6.67 18.37
N ARG A 57 -24.34 -5.83 19.38
CA ARG A 57 -24.27 -6.25 20.77
C ARG A 57 -25.69 -6.48 21.31
N GLN A 58 -25.92 -7.65 21.90
CA GLN A 58 -27.16 -8.00 22.56
C GLN A 58 -26.84 -8.38 24.01
N LYS A 59 -27.18 -7.50 24.95
CA LYS A 59 -26.80 -7.61 26.37
C LYS A 59 -25.27 -7.79 26.47
N ASP A 60 -24.82 -8.96 26.93
CA ASP A 60 -23.40 -9.26 27.16
C ASP A 60 -22.74 -10.06 26.03
N ARG A 61 -23.45 -10.32 24.94
CA ARG A 61 -22.97 -11.10 23.80
C ARG A 61 -23.05 -10.33 22.50
N PHE A 62 -22.26 -10.76 21.53
CA PHE A 62 -22.33 -10.27 20.16
C PHE A 62 -23.12 -11.25 19.29
N SER A 63 -23.91 -10.69 18.36
CA SER A 63 -24.65 -11.42 17.34
C SER A 63 -24.17 -10.95 15.98
N VAL A 64 -23.75 -11.89 15.14
CA VAL A 64 -23.22 -11.65 13.79
C VAL A 64 -24.16 -12.32 12.79
N GLY A 65 -24.82 -11.51 11.98
CA GLY A 65 -25.72 -11.98 10.91
C GLY A 65 -24.94 -12.17 9.61
N THR A 66 -25.10 -13.34 9.02
CA THR A 66 -24.44 -13.72 7.77
C THR A 66 -25.46 -14.24 6.74
N ASP A 67 -25.01 -14.50 5.53
CA ASP A 67 -25.81 -15.20 4.49
C ASP A 67 -26.09 -16.68 4.83
N ARG A 68 -25.39 -17.23 5.82
CA ARG A 68 -25.56 -18.64 6.28
C ARG A 68 -26.23 -18.76 7.65
N GLY A 69 -26.70 -17.66 8.23
CA GLY A 69 -27.36 -17.65 9.53
C GLY A 69 -26.74 -16.69 10.52
N ILE A 70 -27.05 -16.90 11.80
CA ILE A 70 -26.61 -16.02 12.88
C ILE A 70 -25.61 -16.78 13.77
N TYR A 71 -24.48 -16.14 14.03
CA TYR A 71 -23.46 -16.61 14.97
C TYR A 71 -23.45 -15.71 16.20
N THR A 72 -23.15 -16.29 17.35
CA THR A 72 -23.07 -15.54 18.62
C THR A 72 -21.76 -15.82 19.32
N GLY A 73 -21.22 -14.83 20.02
CA GLY A 73 -19.99 -14.94 20.81
C GLY A 73 -19.94 -13.93 21.93
N ASP A 74 -19.10 -14.17 22.91
CA ASP A 74 -18.90 -13.27 24.03
C ASP A 74 -17.99 -12.10 23.64
N PHE A 75 -17.13 -12.29 22.64
CA PHE A 75 -16.26 -11.28 22.06
C PHE A 75 -16.39 -11.27 20.54
N LEU A 76 -16.19 -10.11 19.94
CA LEU A 76 -16.13 -9.91 18.50
C LEU A 76 -14.87 -9.16 18.13
N ILE A 77 -14.05 -9.75 17.24
CA ILE A 77 -12.86 -9.10 16.66
C ILE A 77 -13.14 -8.82 15.19
N LEU A 78 -13.14 -7.56 14.80
CA LEU A 78 -13.24 -7.13 13.41
C LEU A 78 -11.84 -7.07 12.80
N ALA A 79 -11.50 -8.03 11.96
CA ALA A 79 -10.20 -8.15 11.29
C ALA A 79 -10.36 -8.26 9.77
N CYS A 80 -11.37 -7.59 9.20
CA CYS A 80 -11.76 -7.67 7.78
C CYS A 80 -10.78 -7.00 6.81
N GLY A 81 -9.70 -6.40 7.32
CA GLY A 81 -8.78 -5.59 6.52
C GLY A 81 -9.37 -4.23 6.14
N SER A 82 -8.73 -3.57 5.18
CA SER A 82 -9.17 -2.28 4.66
C SER A 82 -9.94 -2.45 3.33
N MET A 83 -9.84 -1.48 2.42
CA MET A 83 -10.43 -1.56 1.08
C MET A 83 -9.36 -1.61 -0.03
N ALA A 84 -8.18 -2.10 0.31
CA ALA A 84 -7.02 -2.08 -0.59
C ALA A 84 -6.95 -3.26 -1.58
N ALA A 85 -7.72 -4.33 -1.34
CA ALA A 85 -7.63 -5.56 -2.13
C ALA A 85 -8.99 -6.27 -2.22
N LYS A 86 -9.92 -5.69 -2.98
CA LYS A 86 -11.29 -6.23 -3.13
C LYS A 86 -11.32 -7.71 -3.53
N GLY A 87 -10.41 -8.14 -4.42
CA GLY A 87 -10.31 -9.54 -4.86
C GLY A 87 -9.96 -10.54 -3.76
N THR A 88 -9.49 -10.10 -2.59
CA THR A 88 -9.20 -10.92 -1.42
C THR A 88 -10.22 -10.73 -0.30
N GLY A 89 -11.34 -10.06 -0.55
CA GLY A 89 -12.36 -9.74 0.44
C GLY A 89 -12.09 -8.47 1.25
N SER A 90 -10.96 -7.76 1.02
CA SER A 90 -10.68 -6.46 1.64
C SER A 90 -11.34 -5.33 0.85
N ASP A 91 -12.65 -5.22 0.95
CA ASP A 91 -13.50 -4.31 0.18
C ASP A 91 -14.00 -3.09 0.96
N GLY A 92 -13.71 -3.03 2.26
CA GLY A 92 -14.12 -1.97 3.17
C GLY A 92 -15.41 -2.28 3.95
N SER A 93 -16.03 -3.45 3.78
CA SER A 93 -17.23 -3.88 4.53
C SER A 93 -17.04 -3.82 6.05
N GLY A 94 -15.83 -4.11 6.54
CA GLY A 94 -15.51 -4.01 7.96
C GLY A 94 -15.68 -2.61 8.56
N TYR A 95 -15.57 -1.56 7.76
CA TYR A 95 -15.83 -0.18 8.23
C TYR A 95 -17.31 0.06 8.53
N GLU A 96 -18.22 -0.55 7.76
CA GLU A 96 -19.66 -0.47 8.03
C GLU A 96 -20.01 -1.22 9.32
N LEU A 97 -19.40 -2.38 9.55
CA LEU A 97 -19.57 -3.11 10.80
C LEU A 97 -19.06 -2.28 11.99
N ALA A 98 -17.90 -1.64 11.86
CA ALA A 98 -17.37 -0.79 12.91
C ALA A 98 -18.27 0.42 13.22
N ARG A 99 -18.91 1.04 12.19
CA ARG A 99 -19.91 2.11 12.39
C ARG A 99 -21.11 1.65 13.19
N GLN A 100 -21.56 0.41 13.02
CA GLN A 100 -22.67 -0.16 13.80
C GLN A 100 -22.38 -0.19 15.30
N PHE A 101 -21.11 -0.20 15.70
CA PHE A 101 -20.64 -0.11 17.08
C PHE A 101 -20.30 1.33 17.52
N GLY A 102 -20.66 2.34 16.74
CA GLY A 102 -20.44 3.75 17.06
C GLY A 102 -19.03 4.27 16.75
N HIS A 103 -18.18 3.49 16.07
CA HIS A 103 -16.86 3.96 15.68
C HIS A 103 -16.93 5.00 14.55
N ARG A 104 -16.19 6.09 14.71
CA ARG A 104 -15.97 7.06 13.65
C ARG A 104 -14.90 6.53 12.68
N ILE A 105 -15.26 6.40 11.43
CA ILE A 105 -14.32 5.97 10.38
C ILE A 105 -13.71 7.20 9.71
N ILE A 106 -12.40 7.34 9.82
CA ILE A 106 -11.64 8.30 9.01
C ILE A 106 -11.57 7.75 7.59
N LYS A 107 -11.96 8.57 6.60
CA LYS A 107 -11.97 8.17 5.19
C LYS A 107 -10.60 7.59 4.78
N PRO A 108 -10.53 6.31 4.38
CA PRO A 108 -9.30 5.73 3.87
C PRO A 108 -8.90 6.40 2.54
N LEU A 109 -7.62 6.68 2.38
CA LEU A 109 -7.07 7.21 1.15
C LEU A 109 -6.01 6.24 0.61
N PRO A 110 -5.79 6.20 -0.71
CA PRO A 110 -4.72 5.41 -1.30
C PRO A 110 -3.36 5.77 -0.70
N ALA A 111 -2.55 4.74 -0.44
CA ALA A 111 -1.16 4.86 -0.01
C ALA A 111 -0.34 3.73 -0.63
N LEU A 112 0.94 3.97 -0.88
CA LEU A 112 1.83 3.02 -1.57
C LEU A 112 1.28 2.60 -2.95
N VAL A 113 0.85 3.60 -3.72
CA VAL A 113 0.27 3.41 -5.06
C VAL A 113 1.03 4.22 -6.11
N GLN A 114 0.92 3.80 -7.37
CA GLN A 114 1.35 4.58 -8.52
C GLN A 114 0.51 5.85 -8.66
N LEU A 115 1.05 6.84 -9.35
CA LEU A 115 0.39 8.11 -9.63
C LEU A 115 0.06 8.20 -11.13
N LYS A 116 -1.21 8.45 -11.43
CA LYS A 116 -1.62 8.87 -12.78
C LYS A 116 -1.23 10.33 -12.97
N CYS A 117 -0.62 10.63 -14.11
CA CYS A 117 -0.18 11.98 -14.45
C CYS A 117 -0.89 12.48 -15.72
N GLU A 118 -1.17 13.76 -15.74
CA GLU A 118 -1.67 14.43 -16.94
C GLU A 118 -0.48 14.80 -17.85
N GLY A 119 -0.71 14.81 -19.17
CA GLY A 119 0.28 15.20 -20.18
C GLY A 119 0.70 14.06 -21.11
N ASN A 120 1.39 14.42 -22.19
CA ASN A 120 1.72 13.51 -23.30
C ASN A 120 3.20 13.09 -23.35
N LEU A 121 4.02 13.53 -22.39
CA LEU A 121 5.46 13.22 -22.37
C LEU A 121 5.73 11.81 -21.82
N LEU A 122 5.10 11.44 -20.71
CA LEU A 122 5.34 10.18 -20.04
C LEU A 122 5.00 8.93 -20.88
N PRO A 123 3.89 8.89 -21.64
CA PRO A 123 3.60 7.75 -22.50
C PRO A 123 4.70 7.43 -23.51
N LYS A 124 5.41 8.46 -24.04
CA LYS A 124 6.51 8.30 -24.99
C LYS A 124 7.75 7.64 -24.37
N ALA A 125 7.92 7.74 -23.05
CA ALA A 125 9.01 7.15 -22.28
C ALA A 125 8.55 5.94 -21.47
N SER A 126 7.39 5.37 -21.77
CA SER A 126 6.85 4.22 -21.04
C SER A 126 7.82 3.03 -21.06
N GLY A 127 8.01 2.40 -19.90
CA GLY A 127 8.96 1.31 -19.72
C GLY A 127 10.33 1.74 -19.19
N VAL A 128 10.68 3.01 -19.27
CA VAL A 128 11.96 3.52 -18.75
C VAL A 128 11.99 3.38 -17.22
N ARG A 129 13.11 2.91 -16.72
CA ARG A 129 13.46 2.87 -15.29
C ARG A 129 14.74 3.64 -15.07
N THR A 130 14.77 4.48 -14.04
CA THR A 130 15.94 5.31 -13.72
C THR A 130 15.93 5.71 -12.25
N ASP A 131 17.10 5.97 -11.68
CA ASP A 131 17.19 6.66 -10.39
C ASP A 131 16.65 8.09 -10.53
N CYS A 132 15.81 8.49 -9.61
CA CYS A 132 15.10 9.76 -9.68
C CYS A 132 14.73 10.27 -8.28
N LEU A 133 14.91 11.55 -8.05
CA LEU A 133 14.29 12.25 -6.93
C LEU A 133 12.89 12.70 -7.34
N VAL A 134 11.88 12.14 -6.67
CA VAL A 134 10.46 12.46 -6.90
C VAL A 134 9.98 13.41 -5.79
N GLU A 135 9.48 14.57 -6.18
CA GLU A 135 8.88 15.52 -5.24
C GLU A 135 7.40 15.71 -5.54
N ILE A 136 6.57 15.69 -4.50
CA ILE A 136 5.17 16.14 -4.58
C ILE A 136 5.10 17.59 -4.13
N ARG A 137 4.60 18.45 -5.01
CA ARG A 137 4.43 19.89 -4.75
C ARG A 137 2.97 20.29 -4.77
N THR A 138 2.63 21.20 -3.89
CA THR A 138 1.32 21.88 -3.85
C THR A 138 1.24 22.94 -4.94
N GLY A 139 0.02 23.41 -5.24
CA GLY A 139 -0.20 24.43 -6.28
C GLY A 139 0.50 25.76 -6.03
N ASP A 140 0.94 26.06 -4.81
CA ASP A 140 1.77 27.21 -4.42
C ASP A 140 3.28 26.90 -4.49
N GLY A 141 3.66 25.74 -5.05
CA GLY A 141 5.05 25.35 -5.27
C GLY A 141 5.79 24.74 -4.07
N LYS A 142 5.13 24.62 -2.91
CA LYS A 142 5.77 24.04 -1.71
C LYS A 142 5.87 22.53 -1.82
N THR A 143 7.03 21.98 -1.43
CA THR A 143 7.26 20.54 -1.35
C THR A 143 6.50 19.94 -0.18
N ALA A 144 5.58 19.03 -0.48
CA ALA A 144 4.81 18.29 0.52
C ALA A 144 5.52 16.99 0.96
N ALA A 145 6.24 16.36 0.04
CA ALA A 145 7.06 15.17 0.30
C ALA A 145 8.04 14.95 -0.84
N LYS A 146 9.16 14.29 -0.55
CA LYS A 146 10.13 13.84 -1.55
C LYS A 146 10.72 12.51 -1.15
N ASP A 147 11.10 11.71 -2.13
CA ASP A 147 11.85 10.46 -1.95
C ASP A 147 12.68 10.16 -3.19
N ARG A 148 13.79 9.41 -3.02
CA ARG A 148 14.70 9.05 -4.11
C ARG A 148 14.76 7.53 -4.26
N GLY A 149 14.84 7.06 -5.50
CA GLY A 149 15.02 5.66 -5.84
C GLY A 149 14.65 5.36 -7.29
N GLU A 150 14.51 4.08 -7.63
CA GLU A 150 14.13 3.67 -8.98
C GLU A 150 12.70 4.10 -9.30
N LEU A 151 12.59 5.09 -10.19
CA LEU A 151 11.35 5.51 -10.85
C LEU A 151 11.07 4.59 -12.04
N GLN A 152 9.82 4.21 -12.24
CA GLN A 152 9.33 3.60 -13.47
C GLN A 152 8.33 4.53 -14.14
N ILE A 153 8.58 4.89 -15.40
CA ILE A 153 7.64 5.63 -16.24
C ILE A 153 6.69 4.62 -16.88
N THR A 154 5.39 4.94 -16.86
CA THR A 154 4.33 4.12 -17.46
C THR A 154 3.53 4.95 -18.45
N ASP A 155 2.68 4.30 -19.24
CA ASP A 155 1.79 4.94 -20.21
C ASP A 155 0.74 5.86 -19.56
N TYR A 156 0.43 5.64 -18.28
CA TYR A 156 -0.55 6.43 -17.51
C TYR A 156 0.09 7.39 -16.48
N GLY A 157 1.40 7.33 -16.27
CA GLY A 157 2.06 8.17 -15.26
C GLY A 157 3.35 7.59 -14.71
N ILE A 158 3.50 7.57 -13.39
CA ILE A 158 4.73 7.16 -12.71
C ILE A 158 4.48 6.10 -11.63
N SER A 159 5.47 5.22 -11.46
CA SER A 159 5.49 4.12 -10.51
C SER A 159 6.91 3.95 -9.93
N GLY A 160 7.10 2.99 -9.06
CA GLY A 160 8.38 2.71 -8.39
C GLY A 160 8.37 3.09 -6.92
N ILE A 161 9.41 2.66 -6.21
CA ILE A 161 9.47 2.82 -4.75
C ILE A 161 9.33 4.28 -4.29
N PRO A 162 10.04 5.26 -4.85
CA PRO A 162 9.92 6.66 -4.42
C PRO A 162 8.52 7.22 -4.65
N VAL A 163 7.85 6.78 -5.73
CA VAL A 163 6.46 7.20 -6.01
C VAL A 163 5.52 6.64 -4.95
N PHE A 164 5.68 5.36 -4.58
CA PHE A 164 4.86 4.74 -3.53
C PHE A 164 5.00 5.48 -2.20
N GLN A 165 6.20 5.88 -1.82
CA GLN A 165 6.46 6.58 -0.57
C GLN A 165 5.80 7.97 -0.52
N VAL A 166 5.82 8.71 -1.62
CA VAL A 166 5.24 10.06 -1.67
C VAL A 166 3.74 10.05 -2.01
N SER A 167 3.19 8.95 -2.54
CA SER A 167 1.81 8.87 -3.04
C SER A 167 0.75 9.25 -2.00
N ARG A 168 0.94 8.88 -0.73
CA ARG A 168 0.02 9.22 0.37
C ARG A 168 -0.15 10.72 0.57
N TYR A 169 0.89 11.51 0.29
CA TYR A 169 0.84 12.97 0.41
C TYR A 169 0.05 13.57 -0.77
N ALA A 170 0.29 13.06 -1.97
CA ALA A 170 -0.50 13.41 -3.15
C ALA A 170 -1.98 13.08 -2.93
N ALA A 171 -2.31 11.87 -2.46
CA ALA A 171 -3.68 11.46 -2.18
C ALA A 171 -4.37 12.37 -1.16
N LYS A 172 -3.70 12.75 -0.06
CA LYS A 172 -4.24 13.68 0.93
C LYS A 172 -4.50 15.08 0.37
N LEU A 173 -3.64 15.58 -0.50
CA LEU A 173 -3.81 16.89 -1.13
C LEU A 173 -4.96 16.87 -2.14
N LEU A 174 -5.04 15.84 -2.97
CA LEU A 174 -6.11 15.65 -3.94
C LEU A 174 -7.48 15.48 -3.27
N ASP A 175 -7.56 14.73 -2.17
CA ASP A 175 -8.79 14.59 -1.38
C ASP A 175 -9.29 15.95 -0.86
N ARG A 176 -8.37 16.87 -0.56
CA ARG A 176 -8.67 18.28 -0.20
C ARG A 176 -8.88 19.20 -1.41
N LYS A 177 -9.00 18.63 -2.61
CA LYS A 177 -9.16 19.35 -3.89
C LYS A 177 -8.06 20.39 -4.15
N LYS A 178 -6.84 20.13 -3.65
CA LYS A 178 -5.67 20.97 -3.94
C LYS A 178 -5.03 20.52 -5.25
N LYS A 179 -4.49 21.48 -6.00
CA LYS A 179 -3.62 21.19 -7.15
C LYS A 179 -2.33 20.56 -6.65
N VAL A 180 -1.91 19.50 -7.35
CA VAL A 180 -0.71 18.72 -7.01
C VAL A 180 0.10 18.49 -8.27
N SER A 181 1.40 18.64 -8.18
CA SER A 181 2.34 18.28 -9.23
C SER A 181 3.41 17.32 -8.70
N ALA A 182 3.87 16.42 -9.55
CA ALA A 182 5.07 15.64 -9.32
C ALA A 182 6.22 16.30 -10.10
N VAL A 183 7.30 16.60 -9.42
CA VAL A 183 8.55 17.09 -10.02
C VAL A 183 9.54 15.94 -10.00
N LEU A 184 10.12 15.65 -11.15
CA LEU A 184 11.06 14.54 -11.35
C LEU A 184 12.45 15.11 -11.63
N ASN A 185 13.42 14.83 -10.76
CA ASN A 185 14.82 15.12 -11.01
C ASN A 185 15.53 13.81 -11.36
N PHE A 186 15.90 13.66 -12.64
CA PHE A 186 16.58 12.50 -13.21
C PHE A 186 18.10 12.52 -12.99
N LEU A 187 18.65 13.62 -12.52
CA LEU A 187 20.08 13.83 -12.25
C LEU A 187 20.26 14.37 -10.84
N PRO A 188 19.84 13.61 -9.79
CA PRO A 188 19.75 14.12 -8.43
C PRO A 188 21.12 14.38 -7.76
N ASP A 189 22.19 13.90 -8.37
CA ASP A 189 23.57 14.08 -7.88
C ASP A 189 24.29 15.27 -8.53
N LEU A 190 23.68 15.89 -9.55
CA LEU A 190 24.21 17.06 -10.22
C LEU A 190 23.46 18.32 -9.78
N ASP A 191 24.19 19.42 -9.65
CA ASP A 191 23.58 20.71 -9.45
C ASP A 191 23.06 21.35 -10.77
N GLU A 192 22.38 22.48 -10.69
CA GLU A 192 21.76 23.11 -11.86
C GLU A 192 22.78 23.58 -12.90
N GLU A 193 23.99 24.00 -12.47
CA GLU A 193 25.06 24.47 -13.36
C GLU A 193 25.67 23.27 -14.10
N GLU A 194 25.98 22.19 -13.41
CA GLU A 194 26.50 20.95 -13.99
C GLU A 194 25.52 20.35 -15.02
N VAL A 195 24.22 20.32 -14.71
CA VAL A 195 23.20 19.87 -15.66
C VAL A 195 23.14 20.78 -16.89
N ARG A 196 23.21 22.07 -16.71
CA ARG A 196 23.19 23.04 -17.81
C ARG A 196 24.38 22.88 -18.74
N ASP A 197 25.56 22.66 -18.20
CA ASP A 197 26.76 22.45 -18.99
C ASP A 197 26.74 21.11 -19.73
N LEU A 198 26.33 20.05 -19.08
CA LEU A 198 26.08 18.75 -19.72
C LEU A 198 25.13 18.86 -20.93
N LEU A 199 24.03 19.59 -20.79
CA LEU A 199 23.06 19.79 -21.88
C LEU A 199 23.62 20.63 -23.04
N LYS A 200 24.50 21.64 -22.75
CA LYS A 200 25.18 22.41 -23.80
C LYS A 200 26.15 21.56 -24.60
N GLU A 201 26.95 20.71 -23.90
CA GLU A 201 27.89 19.80 -24.56
C GLU A 201 27.16 18.81 -25.47
N GLN A 202 26.08 18.19 -24.99
CA GLN A 202 25.27 17.25 -25.76
C GLN A 202 24.67 17.93 -27.00
N ARG A 203 24.19 19.16 -26.87
CA ARG A 203 23.63 19.92 -27.99
C ARG A 203 24.66 20.21 -29.07
N SER A 204 25.90 20.51 -28.67
CA SER A 204 27.00 20.78 -29.62
C SER A 204 27.37 19.52 -30.41
N CYS A 205 27.35 18.32 -29.77
CA CYS A 205 27.60 17.03 -30.42
C CYS A 205 26.50 16.61 -31.41
N LEU A 206 25.25 17.04 -31.21
CA LEU A 206 24.15 16.71 -32.10
C LEU A 206 23.99 17.66 -33.28
N SER A 207 24.76 18.80 -33.27
CA SER A 207 24.69 19.85 -34.29
C SER A 207 25.84 19.79 -35.30
N GLY A 208 26.77 18.85 -35.15
CA GLY A 208 27.87 18.55 -36.09
C GLY A 208 27.64 17.24 -36.81
#